data_86d3b212f6e9733d1601572221870efc
#
_entry.id   86d3b212f6e9733d1601572221870efc
#
_cell.length_a   1.000
_cell.length_b   1.000
_cell.length_c   1.000
_cell.angle_alpha   90.00
_cell.angle_beta   90.00
_cell.angle_gamma   90.00
#
_symmetry.space_group_name_H-M   'P 1'
#
loop_
_entity.id
_entity.type
_entity.pdbx_description
1 polymer ?
#
loop_
_entity_poly.entity_id
_entity_poly.type
_entity_poly.pdbx_seq_one_letter_code
_entity_poly.pdbx_strand_id
1 'polypeptide(L)'
;VQVLFTGIALPEKYLRSEWKSLSVLLLVIMTIAWFITALLIWGLVKNVTFLEALCISSAVTPTDPVLANSITSGQYAEEHVPENVRHIILAESGANDGLGFPFMFLAVVLLVRTGMDKGTSVGEEIWRWFYGVIVYDIFLSIAYGIVVGYIARKSLRWAAEHKLIDMSNFFGYGFGLAMFTVGTAGLFGTDDILACFVVGNVFTWDDWFRLRQEETDFQEIIDMLLNVAIFMYIGMIIPWQDYSNEDIGLSGWRICLLYTSDAADE
;
A
#
# COMPACT_ATOMS: atom_id res chain seq x y z
N VAL A 1 -0.97 10.16 1.42
CA VAL A 1 -1.52 11.07 0.40
C VAL A 1 -1.63 10.33 -0.93
N GLN A 2 -0.55 9.78 -1.47
CA GLN A 2 -0.50 9.08 -2.76
C GLN A 2 -1.52 7.93 -2.84
N VAL A 3 -1.59 7.07 -1.83
CA VAL A 3 -2.56 5.95 -1.77
C VAL A 3 -4.02 6.43 -1.88
N LEU A 4 -4.36 7.58 -1.28
CA LEU A 4 -5.69 8.17 -1.44
C LEU A 4 -5.93 8.62 -2.89
N PHE A 5 -4.96 9.27 -3.51
CA PHE A 5 -5.07 9.70 -4.93
C PHE A 5 -5.09 8.51 -5.88
N THR A 6 -4.36 7.43 -5.60
CA THR A 6 -4.48 6.16 -6.33
C THR A 6 -5.92 5.62 -6.28
N GLY A 7 -6.55 5.66 -5.09
CA GLY A 7 -7.96 5.32 -4.95
C GLY A 7 -8.91 6.24 -5.75
N ILE A 8 -8.57 7.54 -5.85
CA ILE A 8 -9.32 8.54 -6.61
C ILE A 8 -9.19 8.31 -8.13
N ALA A 9 -8.04 7.87 -8.61
CA ALA A 9 -7.77 7.64 -10.03
C ALA A 9 -8.56 6.48 -10.62
N LEU A 10 -9.06 5.55 -9.79
CA LEU A 10 -9.82 4.39 -10.26
C LEU A 10 -11.21 4.78 -10.77
N PRO A 11 -11.71 4.12 -11.85
CA PRO A 11 -13.05 4.33 -12.39
C PRO A 11 -14.18 4.00 -11.40
N GLU A 12 -15.39 4.45 -11.74
CA GLU A 12 -16.59 4.21 -10.96
C GLU A 12 -16.76 2.72 -10.60
N LYS A 13 -16.87 2.42 -9.31
CA LYS A 13 -17.12 1.06 -8.78
C LYS A 13 -16.11 0.00 -9.26
N TYR A 14 -14.91 0.38 -9.66
CA TYR A 14 -13.91 -0.53 -10.22
C TYR A 14 -13.61 -1.72 -9.30
N LEU A 15 -13.37 -1.47 -8.01
CA LEU A 15 -13.11 -2.54 -7.03
C LEU A 15 -14.25 -3.56 -6.95
N ARG A 16 -15.50 -3.12 -7.17
CA ARG A 16 -16.65 -4.02 -7.18
C ARG A 16 -16.76 -4.79 -8.48
N SER A 17 -16.40 -4.19 -9.61
CA SER A 17 -16.43 -4.86 -10.92
C SER A 17 -15.36 -5.94 -11.00
N GLU A 18 -14.13 -5.62 -10.61
CA GLU A 18 -12.95 -6.46 -10.75
C GLU A 18 -12.58 -7.22 -9.46
N TRP A 19 -13.53 -7.38 -8.53
CA TRP A 19 -13.25 -7.99 -7.23
C TRP A 19 -12.64 -9.40 -7.31
N LYS A 20 -12.96 -10.17 -8.36
CA LYS A 20 -12.41 -11.51 -8.55
C LYS A 20 -10.93 -11.47 -8.93
N SER A 21 -10.59 -10.64 -9.91
CA SER A 21 -9.21 -10.43 -10.36
C SER A 21 -8.35 -9.91 -9.21
N LEU A 22 -8.85 -8.88 -8.50
CA LEU A 22 -8.18 -8.32 -7.33
C LEU A 22 -8.03 -9.34 -6.19
N SER A 23 -9.04 -10.15 -5.91
CA SER A 23 -8.93 -11.18 -4.87
C SER A 23 -7.86 -12.23 -5.20
N VAL A 24 -7.70 -12.60 -6.46
CA VAL A 24 -6.65 -13.53 -6.88
C VAL A 24 -5.27 -12.87 -6.72
N LEU A 25 -5.11 -11.62 -7.16
CA LEU A 25 -3.86 -10.87 -7.03
C LEU A 25 -3.47 -10.69 -5.56
N LEU A 26 -4.37 -10.14 -4.75
CA LEU A 26 -4.10 -9.75 -3.36
C LEU A 26 -4.01 -10.93 -2.38
N LEU A 27 -4.71 -12.05 -2.63
CA LEU A 27 -4.70 -13.18 -1.70
C LEU A 27 -3.80 -14.32 -2.19
N VAL A 28 -3.91 -14.71 -3.46
CA VAL A 28 -3.20 -15.89 -3.97
C VAL A 28 -1.80 -15.50 -4.42
N ILE A 29 -1.68 -14.56 -5.34
CA ILE A 29 -0.38 -14.19 -5.94
C ILE A 29 0.51 -13.53 -4.90
N MET A 30 -0.01 -12.57 -4.13
CA MET A 30 0.73 -11.92 -3.06
C MET A 30 1.22 -12.92 -1.99
N THR A 31 0.40 -13.92 -1.61
CA THR A 31 0.84 -14.97 -0.68
C THR A 31 1.97 -15.81 -1.26
N ILE A 32 1.88 -16.19 -2.53
CA ILE A 32 2.92 -16.98 -3.21
C ILE A 32 4.21 -16.15 -3.29
N ALA A 33 4.14 -14.90 -3.72
CA ALA A 33 5.27 -13.98 -3.79
C ALA A 33 5.93 -13.82 -2.42
N TRP A 34 5.14 -13.59 -1.36
CA TRP A 34 5.63 -13.51 0.02
C TRP A 34 6.44 -14.73 0.43
N PHE A 35 5.95 -15.95 0.18
CA PHE A 35 6.68 -17.17 0.50
C PHE A 35 7.94 -17.37 -0.35
N ILE A 36 7.88 -17.07 -1.65
CA ILE A 36 9.04 -17.20 -2.54
C ILE A 36 10.14 -16.22 -2.11
N THR A 37 9.80 -14.96 -1.89
CA THR A 37 10.74 -13.94 -1.42
C THR A 37 11.34 -14.31 -0.06
N ALA A 38 10.53 -14.84 0.87
CA ALA A 38 11.04 -15.35 2.16
C ALA A 38 12.03 -16.51 1.99
N LEU A 39 11.77 -17.45 1.09
CA LEU A 39 12.69 -18.56 0.79
C LEU A 39 14.01 -18.06 0.18
N LEU A 40 13.96 -17.05 -0.69
CA LEU A 40 15.14 -16.44 -1.27
C LEU A 40 15.97 -15.71 -0.20
N ILE A 41 15.34 -14.92 0.66
CA ILE A 41 16.01 -14.24 1.77
C ILE A 41 16.65 -15.26 2.70
N TRP A 42 15.92 -16.29 3.10
CA TRP A 42 16.42 -17.34 3.99
C TRP A 42 17.59 -18.12 3.40
N GLY A 43 17.56 -18.37 2.09
CA GLY A 43 18.64 -19.07 1.39
C GLY A 43 19.89 -18.22 1.11
N LEU A 44 19.71 -16.93 0.89
CA LEU A 44 20.78 -16.03 0.49
C LEU A 44 21.42 -15.28 1.66
N VAL A 45 20.64 -14.92 2.70
CA VAL A 45 21.14 -14.19 3.87
C VAL A 45 21.52 -15.16 4.98
N LYS A 46 22.76 -15.07 5.45
CA LYS A 46 23.23 -15.93 6.55
C LYS A 46 22.63 -15.46 7.89
N ASN A 47 22.51 -16.39 8.82
CA ASN A 47 22.09 -16.14 10.20
C ASN A 47 20.66 -15.59 10.34
N VAL A 48 19.81 -15.68 9.31
CA VAL A 48 18.40 -15.31 9.34
C VAL A 48 17.57 -16.58 9.46
N THR A 49 16.67 -16.61 10.43
CA THR A 49 15.69 -17.70 10.56
C THR A 49 14.58 -17.55 9.53
N PHE A 50 13.86 -18.64 9.22
CA PHE A 50 12.77 -18.57 8.25
C PHE A 50 11.65 -17.61 8.68
N LEU A 51 11.36 -17.48 9.97
CA LEU A 51 10.36 -16.53 10.48
C LEU A 51 10.81 -15.06 10.32
N GLU A 52 12.09 -14.78 10.53
CA GLU A 52 12.66 -13.47 10.26
C GLU A 52 12.63 -13.15 8.76
N ALA A 53 12.94 -14.13 7.91
CA ALA A 53 12.83 -13.98 6.46
C ALA A 53 11.39 -13.70 6.02
N LEU A 54 10.38 -14.35 6.62
CA LEU A 54 8.96 -14.07 6.39
C LEU A 54 8.58 -12.63 6.81
N CYS A 55 9.15 -12.15 7.91
CA CYS A 55 8.91 -10.78 8.37
C CYS A 55 9.52 -9.74 7.42
N ILE A 56 10.76 -9.97 6.96
CA ILE A 56 11.43 -9.09 5.99
C ILE A 56 10.69 -9.11 4.65
N SER A 57 10.33 -10.29 4.17
CA SER A 57 9.61 -10.48 2.91
C SER A 57 8.27 -9.76 2.89
N SER A 58 7.55 -9.69 4.00
CA SER A 58 6.26 -8.98 4.06
C SER A 58 6.37 -7.47 3.84
N ALA A 59 7.55 -6.89 4.05
CA ALA A 59 7.81 -5.47 3.80
C ALA A 59 8.24 -5.20 2.34
N VAL A 60 8.68 -6.23 1.62
CA VAL A 60 9.20 -6.10 0.25
C VAL A 60 8.18 -6.56 -0.79
N THR A 61 7.29 -7.49 -0.43
CA THR A 61 6.30 -8.09 -1.34
C THR A 61 5.22 -7.11 -1.84
N PRO A 62 4.67 -6.16 -1.03
CA PRO A 62 3.70 -5.19 -1.55
C PRO A 62 4.32 -4.29 -2.61
N THR A 63 3.60 -4.05 -3.69
CA THR A 63 4.02 -3.14 -4.77
C THR A 63 3.77 -1.69 -4.39
N ASP A 64 4.68 -0.79 -4.76
CA ASP A 64 4.58 0.64 -4.42
C ASP A 64 3.57 1.37 -5.33
N PRO A 65 2.53 2.02 -4.78
CA PRO A 65 1.57 2.80 -5.54
C PRO A 65 2.18 3.97 -6.31
N VAL A 66 3.31 4.49 -5.84
CA VAL A 66 4.02 5.59 -6.51
C VAL A 66 4.65 5.12 -7.80
N LEU A 67 5.35 3.97 -7.74
CA LEU A 67 5.94 3.35 -8.91
C LEU A 67 4.83 2.90 -9.88
N ALA A 68 3.79 2.26 -9.38
CA ALA A 68 2.63 1.86 -10.18
C ALA A 68 2.01 3.05 -10.90
N ASN A 69 1.82 4.18 -10.22
CA ASN A 69 1.29 5.39 -10.84
C ASN A 69 2.24 5.96 -11.91
N SER A 70 3.55 5.93 -11.68
CA SER A 70 4.53 6.43 -12.65
C SER A 70 4.58 5.59 -13.94
N ILE A 71 4.30 4.30 -13.84
CA ILE A 71 4.26 3.36 -15.00
C ILE A 71 2.92 3.43 -15.74
N THR A 72 1.83 3.68 -15.02
CA THR A 72 0.47 3.64 -15.56
C THR A 72 -0.04 5.00 -16.03
N SER A 73 0.62 6.09 -15.66
CA SER A 73 0.29 7.46 -16.01
C SER A 73 1.23 8.03 -17.06
N GLY A 74 0.78 9.09 -17.73
CA GLY A 74 1.54 9.80 -18.76
C GLY A 74 1.30 9.28 -20.17
N GLN A 75 1.70 10.12 -21.13
CA GLN A 75 1.37 9.97 -22.56
C GLN A 75 1.84 8.61 -23.13
N TYR A 76 3.01 8.12 -22.71
CA TYR A 76 3.51 6.84 -23.19
C TYR A 76 2.66 5.65 -22.69
N ALA A 77 2.26 5.66 -21.43
CA ALA A 77 1.42 4.62 -20.86
C ALA A 77 0.01 4.62 -21.48
N GLU A 78 -0.54 5.80 -21.73
CA GLU A 78 -1.86 5.95 -22.37
C GLU A 78 -1.90 5.41 -23.79
N GLU A 79 -0.79 5.57 -24.55
CA GLU A 79 -0.70 5.10 -25.93
C GLU A 79 -0.38 3.61 -26.05
N HIS A 80 0.36 3.02 -25.09
CA HIS A 80 0.94 1.68 -25.24
C HIS A 80 0.39 0.65 -24.25
N VAL A 81 -0.14 1.05 -23.10
CA VAL A 81 -0.66 0.13 -22.08
C VAL A 81 -2.19 0.16 -22.10
N PRO A 82 -2.85 -1.00 -22.28
CA PRO A 82 -4.31 -1.07 -22.25
C PRO A 82 -4.88 -0.52 -20.93
N GLU A 83 -5.95 0.26 -21.02
CA GLU A 83 -6.57 0.92 -19.88
C GLU A 83 -6.92 -0.05 -18.74
N ASN A 84 -7.43 -1.24 -19.07
CA ASN A 84 -7.75 -2.27 -18.08
C ASN A 84 -6.52 -2.73 -17.29
N VAL A 85 -5.34 -2.79 -17.93
CA VAL A 85 -4.09 -3.18 -17.29
C VAL A 85 -3.61 -2.06 -16.37
N ARG A 86 -3.69 -0.82 -16.80
CA ARG A 86 -3.36 0.35 -15.98
C ARG A 86 -4.21 0.41 -14.71
N HIS A 87 -5.51 0.24 -14.83
CA HIS A 87 -6.42 0.27 -13.69
C HIS A 87 -6.22 -0.90 -12.72
N ILE A 88 -5.93 -2.11 -13.23
CA ILE A 88 -5.73 -3.26 -12.33
C ILE A 88 -4.43 -3.13 -11.53
N ILE A 89 -3.35 -2.61 -12.15
CA ILE A 89 -2.09 -2.33 -11.47
C ILE A 89 -2.29 -1.28 -10.37
N LEU A 90 -2.97 -0.18 -10.67
CA LEU A 90 -3.26 0.87 -9.68
C LEU A 90 -4.14 0.36 -8.54
N ALA A 91 -5.15 -0.45 -8.85
CA ALA A 91 -6.06 -1.00 -7.84
C ALA A 91 -5.35 -2.03 -6.94
N GLU A 92 -4.52 -2.87 -7.52
CA GLU A 92 -3.71 -3.87 -6.81
C GLU A 92 -2.72 -3.18 -5.91
N SER A 93 -1.89 -2.28 -6.44
CA SER A 93 -0.86 -1.58 -5.69
C SER A 93 -1.42 -0.72 -4.55
N GLY A 94 -2.52 0.01 -4.77
CA GLY A 94 -3.17 0.79 -3.71
C GLY A 94 -3.80 -0.05 -2.61
N ALA A 95 -4.26 -1.27 -2.92
CA ALA A 95 -4.86 -2.18 -1.94
C ALA A 95 -3.82 -3.02 -1.20
N ASN A 96 -2.74 -3.45 -1.85
CA ASN A 96 -1.77 -4.36 -1.26
C ASN A 96 -0.88 -3.70 -0.21
N ASP A 97 -0.64 -2.41 -0.29
CA ASP A 97 0.09 -1.66 0.74
C ASP A 97 -0.52 -1.86 2.14
N GLY A 98 -1.84 -1.71 2.26
CA GLY A 98 -2.53 -2.02 3.51
C GLY A 98 -2.57 -3.51 3.82
N LEU A 99 -2.71 -4.37 2.82
CA LEU A 99 -2.77 -5.82 3.01
C LEU A 99 -1.41 -6.47 3.31
N GLY A 100 -0.29 -5.75 3.21
CA GLY A 100 1.02 -6.20 3.68
C GLY A 100 1.10 -6.39 5.19
N PHE A 101 0.38 -5.57 5.96
CA PHE A 101 0.36 -5.65 7.43
C PHE A 101 -0.08 -7.00 7.99
N PRO A 102 -1.14 -7.66 7.53
CA PRO A 102 -1.51 -9.00 7.96
C PRO A 102 -0.39 -10.03 7.85
N PHE A 103 0.37 -10.01 6.77
CA PHE A 103 1.50 -10.93 6.57
C PHE A 103 2.63 -10.63 7.54
N MET A 104 2.96 -9.36 7.73
CA MET A 104 3.96 -8.92 8.68
C MET A 104 3.59 -9.33 10.12
N PHE A 105 2.37 -9.01 10.55
CA PHE A 105 1.92 -9.33 11.90
C PHE A 105 1.85 -10.84 12.16
N LEU A 106 1.49 -11.64 11.16
CA LEU A 106 1.52 -13.10 11.29
C LEU A 106 2.95 -13.58 11.56
N ALA A 107 3.91 -13.10 10.77
CA ALA A 107 5.32 -13.45 10.94
C ALA A 107 5.86 -12.98 12.31
N VAL A 108 5.54 -11.75 12.72
CA VAL A 108 5.96 -11.17 14.01
C VAL A 108 5.38 -11.96 15.20
N VAL A 109 4.09 -12.27 15.19
CA VAL A 109 3.45 -13.04 16.27
C VAL A 109 4.10 -14.42 16.43
N LEU A 110 4.39 -15.10 15.32
CA LEU A 110 5.07 -16.40 15.34
C LEU A 110 6.52 -16.27 15.81
N LEU A 111 7.22 -15.19 15.44
CA LEU A 111 8.61 -14.92 15.85
C LEU A 111 8.72 -14.64 17.34
N VAL A 112 7.89 -13.74 17.88
CA VAL A 112 7.84 -13.37 19.31
C VAL A 112 7.56 -14.60 20.16
N ARG A 113 6.59 -15.44 19.74
CA ARG A 113 6.30 -16.70 20.43
C ARG A 113 7.51 -17.64 20.49
N THR A 114 8.25 -17.76 19.39
CA THR A 114 9.42 -18.66 19.35
C THR A 114 10.54 -18.19 20.26
N GLY A 115 10.67 -16.87 20.45
CA GLY A 115 11.74 -16.27 21.25
C GLY A 115 11.42 -16.04 22.74
N MET A 116 10.22 -15.60 23.08
CA MET A 116 9.91 -15.06 24.40
C MET A 116 8.80 -15.79 25.17
N ASP A 117 7.79 -16.32 24.51
CA ASP A 117 6.60 -16.84 25.20
C ASP A 117 6.26 -18.28 24.77
N LYS A 118 6.71 -19.24 25.57
CA LYS A 118 6.44 -20.67 25.36
C LYS A 118 5.10 -21.14 25.98
N GLY A 119 4.32 -20.22 26.55
CA GLY A 119 3.11 -20.55 27.33
C GLY A 119 1.84 -20.72 26.51
N THR A 120 1.72 -20.04 25.35
CA THR A 120 0.52 -20.06 24.51
C THR A 120 0.62 -21.10 23.39
N SER A 121 -0.53 -21.64 22.95
CA SER A 121 -0.55 -22.56 21.81
C SER A 121 -0.44 -21.78 20.49
N VAL A 122 0.12 -22.43 19.43
CA VAL A 122 0.18 -21.80 18.07
C VAL A 122 -1.21 -21.42 17.61
N GLY A 123 -2.22 -22.22 17.91
CA GLY A 123 -3.61 -21.96 17.52
C GLY A 123 -4.19 -20.71 18.18
N GLU A 124 -3.85 -20.44 19.43
CA GLU A 124 -4.28 -19.20 20.12
C GLU A 124 -3.67 -17.95 19.52
N GLU A 125 -2.39 -18.01 19.14
CA GLU A 125 -1.72 -16.85 18.51
C GLU A 125 -2.24 -16.60 17.10
N ILE A 126 -2.47 -17.64 16.31
CA ILE A 126 -3.12 -17.51 14.99
C ILE A 126 -4.55 -16.97 15.12
N TRP A 127 -5.28 -17.40 16.17
CA TRP A 127 -6.63 -16.88 16.43
C TRP A 127 -6.62 -15.41 16.85
N ARG A 128 -5.68 -14.99 17.70
CA ARG A 128 -5.50 -13.58 18.06
C ARG A 128 -5.14 -12.72 16.85
N TRP A 129 -4.22 -13.21 16.01
CA TRP A 129 -3.87 -12.55 14.77
C TRP A 129 -5.09 -12.42 13.85
N PHE A 130 -5.82 -13.50 13.64
CA PHE A 130 -7.00 -13.47 12.77
C PHE A 130 -8.04 -12.47 13.26
N TYR A 131 -8.37 -12.50 14.53
CA TYR A 131 -9.37 -11.59 15.09
C TYR A 131 -8.86 -10.15 15.18
N GLY A 132 -7.63 -9.93 15.65
CA GLY A 132 -7.05 -8.60 15.81
C GLY A 132 -6.74 -7.93 14.48
N VAL A 133 -6.08 -8.63 13.58
CA VAL A 133 -5.61 -8.03 12.33
C VAL A 133 -6.69 -8.14 11.22
N ILE A 134 -7.18 -9.35 10.92
CA ILE A 134 -8.13 -9.49 9.81
C ILE A 134 -9.49 -8.88 10.15
N VAL A 135 -10.04 -9.18 11.33
CA VAL A 135 -11.39 -8.70 11.67
C VAL A 135 -11.36 -7.26 12.15
N TYR A 136 -10.46 -6.91 13.05
CA TYR A 136 -10.42 -5.55 13.59
C TYR A 136 -9.75 -4.57 12.62
N ASP A 137 -8.47 -4.75 12.28
CA ASP A 137 -7.74 -3.76 11.50
C ASP A 137 -8.32 -3.60 10.08
N ILE A 138 -8.47 -4.71 9.32
CA ILE A 138 -8.90 -4.62 7.92
C ILE A 138 -10.38 -4.23 7.79
N PHE A 139 -11.29 -4.97 8.44
CA PHE A 139 -12.72 -4.67 8.26
C PHE A 139 -13.10 -3.31 8.84
N LEU A 140 -12.49 -2.89 9.95
CA LEU A 140 -12.74 -1.57 10.53
C LEU A 140 -12.19 -0.47 9.63
N SER A 141 -11.00 -0.64 9.04
CA SER A 141 -10.43 0.30 8.07
C SER A 141 -11.32 0.46 6.84
N ILE A 142 -11.85 -0.63 6.30
CA ILE A 142 -12.78 -0.58 5.16
C ILE A 142 -14.08 0.13 5.56
N ALA A 143 -14.68 -0.22 6.69
CA ALA A 143 -15.91 0.41 7.16
C ALA A 143 -15.73 1.90 7.43
N TYR A 144 -14.64 2.25 8.10
CA TYR A 144 -14.24 3.63 8.36
C TYR A 144 -14.02 4.40 7.04
N GLY A 145 -13.25 3.81 6.10
CA GLY A 145 -12.98 4.42 4.79
C GLY A 145 -14.26 4.68 3.99
N ILE A 146 -15.21 3.76 4.01
CA ILE A 146 -16.51 3.95 3.36
C ILE A 146 -17.28 5.13 3.98
N VAL A 147 -17.34 5.21 5.29
CA VAL A 147 -18.07 6.29 5.98
C VAL A 147 -17.43 7.65 5.71
N VAL A 148 -16.12 7.76 5.90
CA VAL A 148 -15.38 9.01 5.69
C VAL A 148 -15.42 9.43 4.22
N GLY A 149 -15.16 8.53 3.28
CA GLY A 149 -15.22 8.82 1.85
C GLY A 149 -16.60 9.28 1.40
N TYR A 150 -17.67 8.66 1.91
CA TYR A 150 -19.03 9.07 1.61
C TYR A 150 -19.35 10.46 2.15
N ILE A 151 -18.97 10.76 3.40
CA ILE A 151 -19.19 12.07 4.02
C ILE A 151 -18.38 13.14 3.28
N ALA A 152 -17.11 12.87 3.00
CA ALA A 152 -16.21 13.76 2.27
C ALA A 152 -16.75 14.10 0.87
N ARG A 153 -17.21 13.10 0.13
CA ARG A 153 -17.85 13.31 -1.19
C ARG A 153 -19.07 14.22 -1.09
N LYS A 154 -19.97 13.94 -0.15
CA LYS A 154 -21.18 14.75 0.04
C LYS A 154 -20.86 16.19 0.45
N SER A 155 -19.92 16.38 1.36
CA SER A 155 -19.54 17.71 1.84
C SER A 155 -18.90 18.56 0.76
N LEU A 156 -18.00 17.96 -0.05
CA LEU A 156 -17.37 18.67 -1.16
C LEU A 156 -18.39 19.04 -2.24
N ARG A 157 -19.26 18.12 -2.60
CA ARG A 157 -20.32 18.38 -3.57
C ARG A 157 -21.25 19.49 -3.12
N TRP A 158 -21.69 19.45 -1.87
CA TRP A 158 -22.52 20.49 -1.29
C TRP A 158 -21.81 21.85 -1.33
N ALA A 159 -20.53 21.90 -0.95
CA ALA A 159 -19.76 23.15 -0.98
C ALA A 159 -19.57 23.70 -2.40
N ALA A 160 -19.37 22.83 -3.39
CA ALA A 160 -19.24 23.21 -4.80
C ALA A 160 -20.58 23.73 -5.39
N GLU A 161 -21.71 23.09 -5.05
CA GLU A 161 -23.04 23.54 -5.48
C GLU A 161 -23.41 24.92 -4.89
N HIS A 162 -22.90 25.23 -3.67
CA HIS A 162 -23.09 26.53 -3.03
C HIS A 162 -22.01 27.57 -3.40
N LYS A 163 -21.10 27.22 -4.33
CA LYS A 163 -20.00 28.11 -4.79
C LYS A 163 -19.08 28.58 -3.64
N LEU A 164 -18.91 27.74 -2.63
CA LEU A 164 -18.02 28.01 -1.48
C LEU A 164 -16.57 27.63 -1.78
N ILE A 165 -16.33 26.83 -2.81
CA ILE A 165 -15.01 26.31 -3.16
C ILE A 165 -14.80 26.46 -4.66
N ASP A 166 -13.64 27.00 -5.04
CA ASP A 166 -13.18 27.02 -6.43
C ASP A 166 -12.51 25.68 -6.81
N MET A 167 -12.53 25.37 -8.09
CA MET A 167 -11.95 24.12 -8.65
C MET A 167 -10.46 23.97 -8.30
N SER A 168 -9.70 25.08 -8.25
CA SER A 168 -8.29 25.09 -7.87
C SER A 168 -8.02 24.56 -6.44
N ASN A 169 -9.03 24.55 -5.57
CA ASN A 169 -8.88 24.11 -4.17
C ASN A 169 -9.18 22.61 -3.97
N PHE A 170 -9.56 21.90 -5.03
CA PHE A 170 -9.88 20.46 -4.93
C PHE A 170 -8.70 19.61 -4.50
N PHE A 171 -7.49 19.94 -4.97
CA PHE A 171 -6.28 19.26 -4.51
C PHE A 171 -6.04 19.47 -3.01
N GLY A 172 -6.18 20.71 -2.53
CA GLY A 172 -6.05 21.00 -1.10
C GLY A 172 -7.05 20.22 -0.24
N TYR A 173 -8.26 20.01 -0.75
CA TYR A 173 -9.26 19.17 -0.08
C TYR A 173 -8.82 17.71 -0.02
N GLY A 174 -8.33 17.14 -1.12
CA GLY A 174 -7.80 15.77 -1.17
C GLY A 174 -6.63 15.56 -0.22
N PHE A 175 -5.69 16.51 -0.19
CA PHE A 175 -4.56 16.49 0.76
C PHE A 175 -5.03 16.54 2.21
N GLY A 176 -5.93 17.48 2.54
CA GLY A 176 -6.52 17.58 3.88
C GLY A 176 -7.29 16.33 4.29
N LEU A 177 -8.02 15.72 3.35
CA LEU A 177 -8.74 14.47 3.56
C LEU A 177 -7.78 13.31 3.86
N ALA A 178 -6.65 13.22 3.14
CA ALA A 178 -5.64 12.22 3.39
C ALA A 178 -5.04 12.36 4.80
N MET A 179 -4.64 13.57 5.18
CA MET A 179 -4.10 13.86 6.53
C MET A 179 -5.12 13.56 7.63
N PHE A 180 -6.38 13.94 7.42
CA PHE A 180 -7.46 13.64 8.34
C PHE A 180 -7.68 12.14 8.50
N THR A 181 -7.68 11.40 7.38
CA THR A 181 -7.89 9.94 7.38
C THR A 181 -6.76 9.23 8.12
N VAL A 182 -5.50 9.53 7.81
CA VAL A 182 -4.33 8.94 8.49
C VAL A 182 -4.38 9.24 9.99
N GLY A 183 -4.57 10.52 10.36
CA GLY A 183 -4.59 10.91 11.77
C GLY A 183 -5.71 10.25 12.57
N THR A 184 -6.90 10.16 12.01
CA THR A 184 -8.06 9.61 12.73
C THR A 184 -8.11 8.08 12.68
N ALA A 185 -7.76 7.43 11.57
CA ALA A 185 -7.64 5.97 11.49
C ALA A 185 -6.55 5.45 12.45
N GLY A 186 -5.41 6.15 12.52
CA GLY A 186 -4.34 5.84 13.48
C GLY A 186 -4.77 5.96 14.94
N LEU A 187 -5.66 6.92 15.28
CA LEU A 187 -6.23 7.02 16.63
C LEU A 187 -7.12 5.82 17.00
N PHE A 188 -7.81 5.23 16.04
CA PHE A 188 -8.56 4.00 16.24
C PHE A 188 -7.71 2.73 16.24
N GLY A 189 -6.42 2.85 15.90
CA GLY A 189 -5.49 1.72 15.80
C GLY A 189 -5.85 0.77 14.65
N THR A 190 -6.39 1.31 13.56
CA THR A 190 -6.71 0.56 12.35
C THR A 190 -5.67 0.81 11.26
N ASP A 191 -5.70 0.03 10.19
CA ASP A 191 -4.83 0.25 9.02
C ASP A 191 -5.21 1.56 8.30
N ASP A 192 -4.42 2.59 8.52
CA ASP A 192 -4.61 3.93 7.98
C ASP A 192 -4.33 4.01 6.47
N ILE A 193 -3.44 3.17 5.96
CA ILE A 193 -3.11 3.10 4.52
C ILE A 193 -4.30 2.52 3.75
N LEU A 194 -4.81 1.37 4.19
CA LEU A 194 -5.99 0.75 3.60
C LEU A 194 -7.21 1.67 3.71
N ALA A 195 -7.38 2.35 4.85
CA ALA A 195 -8.44 3.32 5.04
C ALA A 195 -8.35 4.47 4.02
N CYS A 196 -7.16 5.01 3.78
CA CYS A 196 -6.94 6.06 2.76
C CYS A 196 -7.30 5.58 1.35
N PHE A 197 -6.92 4.38 0.98
CA PHE A 197 -7.29 3.80 -0.32
C PHE A 197 -8.80 3.70 -0.50
N VAL A 198 -9.49 3.15 0.51
CA VAL A 198 -10.94 3.00 0.49
C VAL A 198 -11.64 4.36 0.47
N VAL A 199 -11.15 5.34 1.26
CA VAL A 199 -11.67 6.73 1.23
C VAL A 199 -11.57 7.30 -0.18
N GLY A 200 -10.42 7.20 -0.84
CA GLY A 200 -10.21 7.69 -2.20
C GLY A 200 -11.17 7.06 -3.20
N ASN A 201 -11.33 5.74 -3.16
CA ASN A 201 -12.23 5.03 -4.05
C ASN A 201 -13.71 5.36 -3.83
N VAL A 202 -14.15 5.46 -2.56
CA VAL A 202 -15.54 5.83 -2.23
C VAL A 202 -15.82 7.30 -2.52
N PHE A 203 -14.81 8.15 -2.39
CA PHE A 203 -14.91 9.56 -2.69
C PHE A 203 -15.24 9.82 -4.17
N THR A 204 -14.70 9.03 -5.08
CA THR A 204 -14.95 9.12 -6.53
C THR A 204 -15.98 8.12 -7.06
N TRP A 205 -16.75 7.49 -6.19
CA TRP A 205 -17.71 6.44 -6.52
C TRP A 205 -18.72 6.78 -7.64
N ASP A 206 -18.99 8.06 -7.89
CA ASP A 206 -19.88 8.58 -8.93
C ASP A 206 -19.14 9.38 -10.01
N ASP A 207 -17.82 9.26 -10.12
CA ASP A 207 -16.94 9.97 -11.07
C ASP A 207 -17.07 11.52 -11.07
N TRP A 208 -17.94 12.08 -10.22
CA TRP A 208 -18.22 13.52 -10.24
C TRP A 208 -16.98 14.37 -9.96
N PHE A 209 -16.11 13.91 -9.08
CA PHE A 209 -14.85 14.57 -8.74
C PHE A 209 -13.81 14.36 -9.85
N ARG A 210 -13.61 13.11 -10.29
CA ARG A 210 -12.62 12.71 -11.27
C ARG A 210 -12.81 13.45 -12.61
N LEU A 211 -14.06 13.56 -13.08
CA LEU A 211 -14.39 14.26 -14.33
C LEU A 211 -14.20 15.78 -14.26
N ARG A 212 -14.09 16.36 -13.06
CA ARG A 212 -13.92 17.80 -12.86
C ARG A 212 -12.51 18.18 -12.43
N GLN A 213 -11.72 17.22 -12.01
CA GLN A 213 -10.31 17.41 -11.80
C GLN A 213 -9.68 17.51 -13.19
N GLU A 214 -9.55 18.73 -13.70
CA GLU A 214 -8.63 18.99 -14.80
C GLU A 214 -7.25 18.51 -14.34
N GLU A 215 -6.54 17.78 -15.21
CA GLU A 215 -5.16 17.34 -14.97
C GLU A 215 -4.34 18.58 -14.57
N THR A 216 -4.18 18.74 -13.28
CA THR A 216 -3.34 19.80 -12.77
C THR A 216 -1.95 19.20 -12.59
N ASP A 217 -1.01 19.63 -13.43
CA ASP A 217 0.44 19.33 -13.34
C ASP A 217 0.98 19.47 -11.90
N PHE A 218 0.25 20.17 -11.05
CA PHE A 218 0.59 20.45 -9.67
C PHE A 218 0.61 19.19 -8.78
N GLN A 219 -0.27 18.22 -9.00
CA GLN A 219 -0.25 16.95 -8.26
C GLN A 219 1.00 16.16 -8.60
N GLU A 220 1.34 16.04 -9.88
CA GLU A 220 2.55 15.35 -10.33
C GLU A 220 3.82 15.99 -9.76
N ILE A 221 3.87 17.33 -9.72
CA ILE A 221 5.01 18.06 -9.14
C ILE A 221 5.16 17.78 -7.65
N ILE A 222 4.07 17.78 -6.87
CA ILE A 222 4.13 17.49 -5.44
C ILE A 222 4.53 16.03 -5.20
N ASP A 223 3.96 15.10 -5.92
CA ASP A 223 4.31 13.68 -5.81
C ASP A 223 5.79 13.47 -6.16
N MET A 224 6.29 14.08 -7.22
CA MET A 224 7.70 14.04 -7.56
C MET A 224 8.59 14.63 -6.45
N LEU A 225 8.24 15.77 -5.87
CA LEU A 225 9.02 16.40 -4.79
C LEU A 225 9.03 15.55 -3.52
N LEU A 226 7.88 14.97 -3.14
CA LEU A 226 7.79 14.08 -1.99
C LEU A 226 8.61 12.81 -2.21
N ASN A 227 8.56 12.22 -3.40
CA ASN A 227 9.37 11.06 -3.76
C ASN A 227 10.86 11.36 -3.68
N VAL A 228 11.31 12.44 -4.31
CA VAL A 228 12.72 12.84 -4.24
C VAL A 228 13.14 13.04 -2.78
N ALA A 229 12.34 13.71 -1.97
CA ALA A 229 12.65 13.96 -0.57
C ALA A 229 12.76 12.66 0.24
N ILE A 230 11.83 11.71 0.08
CA ILE A 230 11.85 10.45 0.83
C ILE A 230 13.00 9.55 0.39
N PHE A 231 13.27 9.44 -0.93
CA PHE A 231 14.39 8.64 -1.42
C PHE A 231 15.74 9.23 -1.02
N MET A 232 15.89 10.55 -1.02
CA MET A 232 17.10 11.20 -0.49
C MET A 232 17.26 10.91 1.01
N TYR A 233 16.18 10.98 1.78
CA TYR A 233 16.20 10.67 3.22
C TYR A 233 16.58 9.21 3.46
N ILE A 234 15.95 8.26 2.77
CA ILE A 234 16.28 6.83 2.85
C ILE A 234 17.76 6.61 2.50
N GLY A 235 18.23 7.23 1.39
CA GLY A 235 19.64 7.10 0.98
C GLY A 235 20.64 7.62 2.02
N MET A 236 20.25 8.62 2.84
CA MET A 236 21.09 9.12 3.93
C MET A 236 21.13 8.20 5.16
N ILE A 237 20.03 7.50 5.46
CA ILE A 237 19.93 6.65 6.66
C ILE A 237 20.34 5.20 6.44
N ILE A 238 20.43 4.76 5.18
CA ILE A 238 20.87 3.40 4.85
C ILE A 238 22.28 3.16 5.41
N PRO A 239 22.50 2.06 6.16
CA PRO A 239 23.82 1.70 6.67
C PRO A 239 24.69 1.09 5.57
N TRP A 240 25.20 1.91 4.67
CA TRP A 240 26.00 1.49 3.50
C TRP A 240 27.18 0.58 3.85
N GLN A 241 27.73 0.73 5.07
CA GLN A 241 28.87 -0.09 5.54
C GLN A 241 28.48 -1.56 5.75
N ASP A 242 27.21 -1.84 6.03
CA ASP A 242 26.72 -3.19 6.29
C ASP A 242 26.47 -4.00 5.01
N TYR A 243 26.43 -3.36 3.85
CA TYR A 243 26.24 -4.04 2.56
C TYR A 243 27.41 -4.94 2.14
N SER A 244 28.57 -4.83 2.79
CA SER A 244 29.74 -5.68 2.56
C SER A 244 30.17 -6.41 3.84
N ASN A 245 29.34 -6.44 4.86
CA ASN A 245 29.65 -7.04 6.14
C ASN A 245 29.46 -8.56 6.09
N GLU A 246 30.56 -9.31 6.18
CA GLU A 246 30.55 -10.78 6.16
C GLU A 246 29.85 -11.39 7.39
N ASP A 247 29.79 -10.68 8.50
CA ASP A 247 29.14 -11.15 9.73
C ASP A 247 27.61 -11.23 9.57
N ILE A 248 27.05 -10.29 8.82
CA ILE A 248 25.60 -10.27 8.46
C ILE A 248 25.36 -11.22 7.27
N GLY A 249 26.43 -11.62 6.57
CA GLY A 249 26.36 -12.53 5.43
C GLY A 249 25.88 -11.89 4.15
N LEU A 250 25.81 -10.55 4.11
CA LEU A 250 25.54 -9.80 2.90
C LEU A 250 26.82 -9.66 2.06
N SER A 251 26.76 -10.09 0.83
CA SER A 251 27.81 -9.87 -0.15
C SER A 251 27.21 -9.29 -1.44
N GLY A 252 27.99 -8.56 -2.21
CA GLY A 252 27.50 -7.86 -3.39
C GLY A 252 26.69 -8.73 -4.37
N TRP A 253 27.13 -10.00 -4.59
CA TRP A 253 26.40 -10.91 -5.48
C TRP A 253 25.05 -11.38 -4.89
N ARG A 254 24.94 -11.51 -3.56
CA ARG A 254 23.69 -11.90 -2.88
C ARG A 254 22.67 -10.77 -2.94
N ILE A 255 23.13 -9.54 -2.71
CA ILE A 255 22.30 -8.34 -2.85
C ILE A 255 21.82 -8.21 -4.29
N CYS A 256 22.70 -8.47 -5.26
CA CYS A 256 22.33 -8.44 -6.68
C CYS A 256 21.25 -9.48 -7.01
N LEU A 257 21.35 -10.70 -6.47
CA LEU A 257 20.34 -11.74 -6.68
C LEU A 257 19.00 -11.39 -5.99
N LEU A 258 19.03 -10.84 -4.78
CA LEU A 258 17.82 -10.39 -4.10
C LEU A 258 17.13 -9.28 -4.89
N TYR A 259 17.90 -8.28 -5.34
CA TYR A 259 17.37 -7.19 -6.15
C TYR A 259 16.77 -7.66 -7.48
N THR A 260 17.45 -8.58 -8.19
CA THR A 260 16.93 -9.09 -9.46
C THR A 260 15.74 -10.02 -9.30
N SER A 261 15.59 -10.70 -8.17
CA SER A 261 14.40 -11.51 -7.89
C SER A 261 13.19 -10.63 -7.59
N ASP A 262 13.39 -9.53 -6.88
CA ASP A 262 12.36 -8.55 -6.56
C ASP A 262 11.88 -7.82 -7.84
N ALA A 263 12.82 -7.37 -8.67
CA ALA A 263 12.51 -6.74 -9.96
C ALA A 263 11.85 -7.68 -11.00
N ALA A 264 11.84 -9.00 -10.78
CA ALA A 264 11.15 -9.95 -11.66
C ALA A 264 9.68 -10.15 -11.28
N ASP A 265 9.28 -9.70 -10.08
CA ASP A 265 7.90 -9.77 -9.57
C ASP A 265 7.08 -8.50 -9.97
N GLU A 266 7.75 -7.42 -10.42
CA GLU A 266 7.15 -6.21 -11.01
C GLU A 266 7.02 -6.34 -12.55
#